data_19334df7d9fdb8af75e62af1d012b218
#
_entry.id   19334df7d9fdb8af75e62af1d012b218
#
_cell.length_a   1.000
_cell.length_b   1.000
_cell.length_c   1.000
_cell.angle_alpha   90.00
_cell.angle_beta   90.00
_cell.angle_gamma   90.00
#
_symmetry.space_group_name_H-M   'P 1'
#
loop_
_entity.id
_entity.type
_entity.pdbx_description
1 polymer ?
#
loop_
_entity_poly.entity_id
_entity_poly.type
_entity_poly.pdbx_seq_one_letter_code
_entity_poly.pdbx_strand_id
1 'polypeptide(L)'
;MPQTARVPINEKTLQWAREQSRMERDELAEYVHVQPHRIDEFETGKAQPTFRQLTRIAKKLDRPLGFFLAPPPEHSDLPEAADFRGGTYDDLPADLAREMRRAERYRKTMLELSGRPDQQLSFTHITWDNIPEQASNIRQQLGLSESFAPKYSQPQQVFTFWRNLLESWGFLVFQTTKISLSTFRGLSIYHKELPIILVNGADSPYGKVFTLFHE
;
A
#
# COMPACT_ATOMS: atom_id res chain seq x y z
N MET A 1 15.16 6.61 41.90
CA MET A 1 15.24 6.23 40.48
C MET A 1 14.72 7.41 39.64
N PRO A 2 15.41 7.84 38.60
CA PRO A 2 14.88 8.93 37.78
C PRO A 2 13.52 8.50 37.19
N GLN A 3 12.49 9.31 37.42
CA GLN A 3 11.18 9.09 36.80
C GLN A 3 11.36 9.13 35.26
N THR A 4 11.06 8.03 34.61
CA THR A 4 11.10 7.97 33.17
C THR A 4 10.05 8.94 32.63
N ALA A 5 10.46 9.97 31.92
CA ALA A 5 9.58 11.00 31.37
C ALA A 5 8.47 10.36 30.52
N ARG A 6 7.24 10.77 30.76
CA ARG A 6 6.05 10.38 30.02
C ARG A 6 5.80 11.41 28.93
N VAL A 7 5.33 10.97 27.76
CA VAL A 7 5.02 11.83 26.62
C VAL A 7 3.50 11.99 26.54
N PRO A 8 2.97 13.21 26.69
CA PRO A 8 1.54 13.44 26.54
C PRO A 8 1.17 13.23 25.06
N ILE A 9 0.35 12.22 24.80
CA ILE A 9 -0.17 11.93 23.46
C ILE A 9 -1.68 12.22 23.43
N ASN A 10 -2.21 12.38 22.21
CA ASN A 10 -3.64 12.33 22.01
C ASN A 10 -4.09 10.86 21.98
N GLU A 11 -4.89 10.47 22.95
CA GLU A 11 -5.36 9.08 23.15
C GLU A 11 -6.19 8.59 21.97
N LYS A 12 -7.07 9.45 21.41
CA LYS A 12 -7.91 9.13 20.26
C LYS A 12 -7.08 8.90 18.99
N THR A 13 -5.96 9.62 18.87
CA THR A 13 -5.06 9.46 17.73
C THR A 13 -4.32 8.13 17.80
N LEU A 14 -3.95 7.67 18.98
CA LEU A 14 -3.35 6.34 19.15
C LEU A 14 -4.36 5.24 18.79
N GLN A 15 -5.59 5.32 19.32
CA GLN A 15 -6.65 4.39 18.98
C GLN A 15 -6.92 4.37 17.48
N TRP A 16 -7.12 5.54 16.87
CA TRP A 16 -7.34 5.69 15.45
C TRP A 16 -6.21 5.05 14.61
N ALA A 17 -4.95 5.35 14.94
CA ALA A 17 -3.80 4.82 14.21
C ALA A 17 -3.69 3.29 14.29
N ARG A 18 -4.02 2.68 15.43
CA ARG A 18 -4.06 1.23 15.59
C ARG A 18 -5.18 0.62 14.74
N GLU A 19 -6.39 1.18 14.81
CA GLU A 19 -7.55 0.71 14.05
C GLU A 19 -7.32 0.82 12.53
N GLN A 20 -6.78 1.96 12.06
CA GLN A 20 -6.38 2.12 10.65
C GLN A 20 -5.26 1.15 10.24
N SER A 21 -4.47 0.68 11.19
CA SER A 21 -3.44 -0.33 10.95
C SER A 21 -3.98 -1.77 11.01
N ARG A 22 -5.29 -1.94 11.23
CA ARG A 22 -5.94 -3.27 11.36
C ARG A 22 -5.23 -4.13 12.42
N MET A 23 -4.88 -3.53 13.54
CA MET A 23 -4.05 -4.16 14.56
C MET A 23 -4.81 -4.29 15.88
N GLU A 24 -4.77 -5.48 16.48
CA GLU A 24 -5.33 -5.69 17.80
C GLU A 24 -4.44 -5.09 18.90
N ARG A 25 -5.05 -4.75 20.05
CA ARG A 25 -4.30 -4.21 21.21
C ARG A 25 -3.22 -5.15 21.69
N ASP A 26 -3.50 -6.45 21.72
CA ASP A 26 -2.58 -7.49 22.16
C ASP A 26 -1.34 -7.55 21.28
N GLU A 27 -1.52 -7.48 19.95
CA GLU A 27 -0.43 -7.46 18.98
C GLU A 27 0.46 -6.20 19.15
N LEU A 28 -0.16 -5.04 19.35
CA LEU A 28 0.58 -3.80 19.60
C LEU A 28 1.33 -3.88 20.95
N ALA A 29 0.69 -4.41 21.99
CA ALA A 29 1.27 -4.57 23.32
C ALA A 29 2.49 -5.49 23.30
N GLU A 30 2.41 -6.62 22.60
CA GLU A 30 3.53 -7.55 22.42
C GLU A 30 4.73 -6.84 21.77
N TYR A 31 4.51 -6.12 20.68
CA TYR A 31 5.58 -5.40 19.98
C TYR A 31 6.20 -4.28 20.83
N VAL A 32 5.39 -3.57 21.61
CA VAL A 32 5.85 -2.49 22.51
C VAL A 32 6.53 -3.05 23.78
N HIS A 33 6.34 -4.35 24.06
CA HIS A 33 6.73 -5.06 25.27
C HIS A 33 6.06 -4.49 26.54
N VAL A 34 4.74 -4.38 26.49
CA VAL A 34 3.88 -4.02 27.60
C VAL A 34 2.74 -5.03 27.73
N GLN A 35 2.01 -4.97 28.84
CA GLN A 35 0.79 -5.77 28.99
C GLN A 35 -0.35 -5.15 28.15
N PRO A 36 -1.30 -5.93 27.60
CA PRO A 36 -2.40 -5.43 26.79
C PRO A 36 -3.20 -4.28 27.42
N HIS A 37 -3.48 -4.36 28.71
CA HIS A 37 -4.19 -3.30 29.44
C HIS A 37 -3.47 -1.95 29.41
N ARG A 38 -2.14 -1.94 29.21
CA ARG A 38 -1.38 -0.67 29.09
C ARG A 38 -1.68 0.07 27.79
N ILE A 39 -1.96 -0.65 26.71
CA ILE A 39 -2.40 -0.02 25.45
C ILE A 39 -3.79 0.60 25.66
N ASP A 40 -4.71 -0.12 26.32
CA ASP A 40 -6.03 0.44 26.68
C ASP A 40 -5.90 1.71 27.53
N GLU A 41 -5.02 1.71 28.53
CA GLU A 41 -4.77 2.90 29.34
C GLU A 41 -4.20 4.08 28.54
N PHE A 42 -3.37 3.83 27.52
CA PHE A 42 -2.87 4.87 26.63
C PHE A 42 -3.99 5.41 25.72
N GLU A 43 -4.85 4.53 25.20
CA GLU A 43 -5.97 4.89 24.31
C GLU A 43 -7.14 5.55 25.06
N THR A 44 -7.22 5.38 26.38
CA THR A 44 -8.26 6.01 27.24
C THR A 44 -7.73 7.21 28.02
N GLY A 45 -6.47 7.60 27.84
CA GLY A 45 -5.85 8.71 28.56
C GLY A 45 -5.55 8.45 30.04
N LYS A 46 -5.82 7.25 30.56
CA LYS A 46 -5.53 6.87 31.96
C LYS A 46 -4.03 6.84 32.28
N ALA A 47 -3.20 6.62 31.26
CA ALA A 47 -1.75 6.66 31.37
C ALA A 47 -1.12 7.25 30.09
N GLN A 48 0.14 7.67 30.22
CA GLN A 48 0.91 8.16 29.09
C GLN A 48 2.12 7.24 28.84
N PRO A 49 2.49 6.97 27.57
CA PRO A 49 3.65 6.17 27.24
C PRO A 49 4.96 6.90 27.57
N THR A 50 6.01 6.15 27.82
CA THR A 50 7.36 6.70 27.82
C THR A 50 7.80 7.02 26.39
N PHE A 51 8.81 7.86 26.21
CA PHE A 51 9.37 8.15 24.89
C PHE A 51 9.78 6.88 24.12
N ARG A 52 10.39 5.91 24.82
CA ARG A 52 10.77 4.62 24.24
C ARG A 52 9.55 3.80 23.77
N GLN A 53 8.47 3.78 24.57
CA GLN A 53 7.23 3.11 24.20
C GLN A 53 6.58 3.80 23.01
N LEU A 54 6.49 5.13 23.01
CA LEU A 54 5.94 5.91 21.89
C LEU A 54 6.74 5.69 20.59
N THR A 55 8.07 5.63 20.67
CA THR A 55 8.92 5.34 19.51
C THR A 55 8.62 3.97 18.91
N ARG A 56 8.39 2.95 19.75
CA ARG A 56 7.99 1.61 19.29
C ARG A 56 6.60 1.61 18.68
N ILE A 57 5.63 2.26 19.33
CA ILE A 57 4.27 2.44 18.81
C ILE A 57 4.32 3.10 17.43
N ALA A 58 5.00 4.23 17.32
CA ALA A 58 5.16 4.99 16.08
C ALA A 58 5.76 4.14 14.95
N LYS A 59 6.80 3.36 15.28
CA LYS A 59 7.44 2.44 14.31
C LYS A 59 6.50 1.32 13.88
N LYS A 60 5.78 0.69 14.81
CA LYS A 60 4.87 -0.44 14.50
C LYS A 60 3.69 0.03 13.66
N LEU A 61 3.11 1.20 13.99
CA LEU A 61 1.98 1.77 13.28
C LEU A 61 2.38 2.57 12.03
N ASP A 62 3.69 2.67 11.72
CA ASP A 62 4.25 3.39 10.56
C ASP A 62 3.80 4.87 10.53
N ARG A 63 3.97 5.56 11.68
CA ARG A 63 3.63 6.97 11.85
C ARG A 63 4.81 7.77 12.42
N PRO A 64 4.99 9.04 12.05
CA PRO A 64 5.96 9.89 12.72
C PRO A 64 5.54 10.15 14.20
N LEU A 65 6.50 10.36 15.07
CA LEU A 65 6.23 10.61 16.50
C LEU A 65 5.25 11.78 16.73
N GLY A 66 5.42 12.86 15.97
CA GLY A 66 4.56 14.05 16.06
C GLY A 66 3.09 13.81 15.72
N PHE A 67 2.81 12.74 14.95
CA PHE A 67 1.43 12.36 14.61
C PHE A 67 0.57 12.12 15.86
N PHE A 68 1.14 11.51 16.91
CA PHE A 68 0.44 11.17 18.15
C PHE A 68 0.21 12.36 19.08
N LEU A 69 0.73 13.53 18.75
CA LEU A 69 0.54 14.76 19.53
C LEU A 69 -0.62 15.63 19.02
N ALA A 70 -1.12 15.33 17.83
CA ALA A 70 -2.23 16.04 17.18
C ALA A 70 -3.53 15.24 17.29
N PRO A 71 -4.72 15.89 17.08
CA PRO A 71 -5.98 15.16 16.93
C PRO A 71 -5.95 14.17 15.77
N PRO A 72 -6.78 13.10 15.81
CA PRO A 72 -6.83 12.14 14.72
C PRO A 72 -7.34 12.79 13.43
N PRO A 73 -6.92 12.31 12.25
CA PRO A 73 -7.51 12.71 10.98
C PRO A 73 -9.01 12.41 10.93
N GLU A 74 -9.76 13.27 10.23
CA GLU A 74 -11.21 13.10 10.07
C GLU A 74 -11.58 11.90 9.17
N HIS A 75 -10.69 11.53 8.25
CA HIS A 75 -10.90 10.47 7.27
C HIS A 75 -9.86 9.36 7.40
N SER A 76 -10.24 8.15 6.98
CA SER A 76 -9.29 7.06 6.81
C SER A 76 -8.17 7.45 5.85
N ASP A 77 -6.96 7.05 6.16
CA ASP A 77 -5.80 7.21 5.27
C ASP A 77 -5.45 5.92 4.52
N LEU A 78 -6.28 4.90 4.67
CA LEU A 78 -6.18 3.67 3.89
C LEU A 78 -6.88 3.90 2.54
N PRO A 79 -6.16 3.86 1.41
CA PRO A 79 -6.78 4.02 0.10
C PRO A 79 -7.71 2.84 -0.20
N GLU A 80 -8.81 3.11 -0.90
CA GLU A 80 -9.69 2.07 -1.41
C GLU A 80 -9.00 1.33 -2.55
N ALA A 81 -8.86 0.01 -2.43
CA ALA A 81 -8.40 -0.84 -3.51
C ALA A 81 -9.56 -1.11 -4.48
N ALA A 82 -9.31 -0.97 -5.78
CA ALA A 82 -10.31 -1.29 -6.80
C ALA A 82 -10.55 -2.80 -6.89
N ASP A 83 -9.50 -3.58 -6.71
CA ASP A 83 -9.55 -5.04 -6.65
C ASP A 83 -8.53 -5.55 -5.60
N PHE A 84 -8.87 -6.65 -4.94
CA PHE A 84 -8.00 -7.31 -3.98
C PHE A 84 -8.08 -8.83 -4.15
N ARG A 85 -7.04 -9.39 -4.76
CA ARG A 85 -6.93 -10.84 -4.94
C ARG A 85 -6.42 -11.50 -3.66
N GLY A 86 -7.30 -11.89 -2.79
CA GLY A 86 -6.93 -12.56 -1.53
C GLY A 86 -8.02 -12.54 -0.47
N GLY A 87 -9.10 -11.80 -0.68
CA GLY A 87 -10.20 -11.71 0.28
C GLY A 87 -11.09 -10.48 0.08
N THR A 88 -11.88 -10.18 1.07
CA THR A 88 -12.66 -8.94 1.11
C THR A 88 -11.84 -7.80 1.69
N TYR A 89 -12.19 -6.55 1.35
CA TYR A 89 -11.54 -5.37 1.89
C TYR A 89 -11.61 -5.30 3.44
N ASP A 90 -12.65 -5.89 4.02
CA ASP A 90 -12.83 -5.95 5.48
C ASP A 90 -11.81 -6.86 6.16
N ASP A 91 -11.31 -7.88 5.45
CA ASP A 91 -10.31 -8.83 5.94
C ASP A 91 -8.86 -8.42 5.60
N LEU A 92 -8.64 -7.17 5.25
CA LEU A 92 -7.34 -6.68 4.80
C LEU A 92 -6.26 -6.84 5.89
N PRO A 93 -5.18 -7.61 5.65
CA PRO A 93 -4.13 -7.81 6.65
C PRO A 93 -3.40 -6.50 6.99
N ALA A 94 -2.99 -6.36 8.27
CA ALA A 94 -2.29 -5.17 8.76
C ALA A 94 -1.03 -4.81 7.94
N ASP A 95 -0.26 -5.82 7.53
CA ASP A 95 0.93 -5.63 6.72
C ASP A 95 0.59 -5.11 5.31
N LEU A 96 -0.52 -5.58 4.71
CA LEU A 96 -0.97 -5.11 3.41
C LEU A 96 -1.50 -3.67 3.50
N ALA A 97 -2.30 -3.36 4.52
CA ALA A 97 -2.75 -2.00 4.81
C ALA A 97 -1.58 -1.01 4.95
N ARG A 98 -0.49 -1.45 5.58
CA ARG A 98 0.75 -0.65 5.70
C ARG A 98 1.43 -0.42 4.33
N GLU A 99 1.55 -1.45 3.50
CA GLU A 99 2.16 -1.31 2.17
C GLU A 99 1.28 -0.44 1.25
N MET A 100 -0.04 -0.51 1.32
CA MET A 100 -0.96 0.38 0.59
C MET A 100 -0.76 1.84 0.99
N ARG A 101 -0.74 2.15 2.30
CA ARG A 101 -0.44 3.52 2.77
C ARG A 101 0.94 4.00 2.33
N ARG A 102 1.93 3.11 2.32
CA ARG A 102 3.28 3.44 1.85
C ARG A 102 3.30 3.76 0.37
N ALA A 103 2.62 2.97 -0.45
CA ALA A 103 2.49 3.21 -1.88
C ALA A 103 1.80 4.55 -2.15
N GLU A 104 0.73 4.87 -1.42
CA GLU A 104 0.02 6.14 -1.53
C GLU A 104 0.89 7.35 -1.12
N ARG A 105 1.71 7.22 -0.09
CA ARG A 105 2.68 8.28 0.27
C ARG A 105 3.69 8.52 -0.85
N TYR A 106 4.23 7.45 -1.44
CA TYR A 106 5.14 7.58 -2.58
C TYR A 106 4.45 8.24 -3.78
N ARG A 107 3.21 7.87 -4.08
CA ARG A 107 2.42 8.51 -5.13
C ARG A 107 2.29 10.02 -4.89
N LYS A 108 1.87 10.44 -3.71
CA LYS A 108 1.76 11.86 -3.34
C LYS A 108 3.09 12.59 -3.51
N THR A 109 4.17 12.01 -3.00
CA THR A 109 5.51 12.57 -3.14
C THR A 109 5.94 12.69 -4.62
N MET A 110 5.64 11.69 -5.45
CA MET A 110 5.93 11.75 -6.89
C MET A 110 5.17 12.88 -7.58
N LEU A 111 3.88 13.07 -7.26
CA LEU A 111 3.09 14.18 -7.80
C LEU A 111 3.64 15.55 -7.36
N GLU A 112 4.09 15.67 -6.12
CA GLU A 112 4.69 16.91 -5.61
C GLU A 112 6.03 17.23 -6.29
N LEU A 113 6.86 16.22 -6.55
CA LEU A 113 8.20 16.41 -7.11
C LEU A 113 8.21 16.52 -8.64
N SER A 114 7.43 15.71 -9.32
CA SER A 114 7.49 15.56 -10.78
C SER A 114 6.26 16.12 -11.48
N GLY A 115 5.20 16.46 -10.74
CA GLY A 115 3.93 16.86 -11.33
C GLY A 115 3.19 15.67 -11.96
N ARG A 116 2.32 16.00 -12.91
CA ARG A 116 1.55 14.99 -13.65
C ARG A 116 2.44 14.30 -14.68
N PRO A 117 2.23 12.99 -14.93
CA PRO A 117 2.95 12.30 -15.98
C PRO A 117 2.59 12.88 -17.36
N ASP A 118 3.59 12.99 -18.24
CA ASP A 118 3.42 13.51 -19.59
C ASP A 118 2.57 12.59 -20.47
N GLN A 119 2.59 11.29 -20.18
CA GLN A 119 1.84 10.27 -20.91
C GLN A 119 0.94 9.50 -19.97
N GLN A 120 -0.29 9.25 -20.40
CA GLN A 120 -1.26 8.43 -19.67
C GLN A 120 -2.01 7.57 -20.68
N LEU A 121 -2.29 6.32 -20.29
CA LEU A 121 -3.17 5.47 -21.10
C LEU A 121 -4.60 6.02 -21.07
N SER A 122 -5.21 6.09 -22.23
CA SER A 122 -6.61 6.44 -22.37
C SER A 122 -7.45 5.17 -22.44
N PHE A 123 -8.38 5.04 -21.52
CA PHE A 123 -9.32 3.93 -21.47
C PHE A 123 -10.71 4.44 -21.81
N THR A 124 -11.39 3.76 -22.72
CA THR A 124 -12.83 3.90 -22.90
C THR A 124 -13.57 2.87 -22.04
N HIS A 125 -14.87 3.05 -21.90
CA HIS A 125 -15.67 2.08 -21.14
C HIS A 125 -15.55 0.68 -21.75
N ILE A 126 -15.11 -0.30 -20.96
CA ILE A 126 -14.89 -1.68 -21.39
C ILE A 126 -16.19 -2.47 -21.14
N THR A 127 -16.66 -3.13 -22.20
CA THR A 127 -17.78 -4.07 -22.19
C THR A 127 -17.32 -5.42 -22.73
N TRP A 128 -18.06 -6.48 -22.50
CA TRP A 128 -17.73 -7.80 -23.03
C TRP A 128 -17.57 -7.81 -24.55
N ASP A 129 -18.32 -6.96 -25.25
CA ASP A 129 -18.34 -6.93 -26.73
C ASP A 129 -17.14 -6.18 -27.33
N ASN A 130 -16.51 -5.26 -26.58
CA ASN A 130 -15.42 -4.44 -27.09
C ASN A 130 -14.02 -4.79 -26.53
N ILE A 131 -13.89 -5.89 -25.77
CA ILE A 131 -12.59 -6.29 -25.20
C ILE A 131 -11.47 -6.40 -26.23
N PRO A 132 -11.67 -7.09 -27.39
CA PRO A 132 -10.61 -7.21 -28.38
C PRO A 132 -10.17 -5.86 -28.97
N GLU A 133 -11.13 -4.97 -29.23
CA GLU A 133 -10.87 -3.63 -29.73
C GLU A 133 -10.08 -2.80 -28.70
N GLN A 134 -10.51 -2.81 -27.45
CA GLN A 134 -9.82 -2.08 -26.37
C GLN A 134 -8.41 -2.63 -26.13
N ALA A 135 -8.22 -3.94 -26.17
CA ALA A 135 -6.90 -4.55 -26.06
C ALA A 135 -5.98 -4.11 -27.22
N SER A 136 -6.50 -4.05 -28.45
CA SER A 136 -5.75 -3.55 -29.61
C SER A 136 -5.38 -2.07 -29.46
N ASN A 137 -6.32 -1.25 -29.01
CA ASN A 137 -6.11 0.17 -28.76
C ASN A 137 -5.03 0.43 -27.71
N ILE A 138 -5.06 -0.32 -26.60
CA ILE A 138 -4.04 -0.23 -25.54
C ILE A 138 -2.68 -0.65 -26.09
N ARG A 139 -2.59 -1.76 -26.83
CA ARG A 139 -1.33 -2.17 -27.47
C ARG A 139 -0.77 -1.11 -28.40
N GLN A 140 -1.62 -0.48 -29.19
CA GLN A 140 -1.24 0.60 -30.11
C GLN A 140 -0.72 1.83 -29.33
N GLN A 141 -1.42 2.25 -28.28
CA GLN A 141 -0.95 3.34 -27.41
C GLN A 141 0.43 3.02 -26.81
N LEU A 142 0.64 1.78 -26.36
CA LEU A 142 1.92 1.31 -25.82
C LEU A 142 3.02 1.13 -26.89
N GLY A 143 2.73 1.39 -28.17
CA GLY A 143 3.68 1.20 -29.28
C GLY A 143 3.98 -0.27 -29.59
N LEU A 144 3.09 -1.20 -29.23
CA LEU A 144 3.28 -2.63 -29.39
C LEU A 144 2.53 -3.13 -30.62
N SER A 145 3.18 -3.92 -31.48
CA SER A 145 2.49 -4.62 -32.57
C SER A 145 1.55 -5.71 -32.05
N GLU A 146 0.58 -6.14 -32.84
CA GLU A 146 -0.35 -7.22 -32.47
C GLU A 146 0.36 -8.54 -32.11
N SER A 147 1.44 -8.84 -32.82
CA SER A 147 2.24 -10.05 -32.60
C SER A 147 3.39 -9.86 -31.60
N PHE A 148 3.49 -8.68 -30.98
CA PHE A 148 4.59 -8.42 -30.06
C PHE A 148 4.54 -9.35 -28.85
N ALA A 149 5.68 -9.98 -28.57
CA ALA A 149 5.95 -10.70 -27.34
C ALA A 149 7.39 -10.39 -26.91
N PRO A 150 7.64 -10.04 -25.65
CA PRO A 150 9.00 -9.78 -25.17
C PRO A 150 9.81 -11.06 -25.25
N LYS A 151 10.96 -10.99 -25.94
CA LYS A 151 11.88 -12.11 -26.14
C LYS A 151 13.10 -11.91 -25.23
N TYR A 152 13.04 -12.47 -24.03
CA TYR A 152 14.14 -12.42 -23.08
C TYR A 152 14.55 -13.84 -22.67
N SER A 153 15.85 -14.05 -22.46
CA SER A 153 16.39 -15.33 -22.01
C SER A 153 16.02 -15.66 -20.56
N GLN A 154 15.74 -14.62 -19.77
CA GLN A 154 15.41 -14.81 -18.35
C GLN A 154 14.00 -14.26 -18.03
N PRO A 155 13.16 -15.05 -17.37
CA PRO A 155 11.79 -14.66 -17.03
C PRO A 155 11.68 -13.36 -16.24
N GLN A 156 12.65 -13.04 -15.38
CA GLN A 156 12.66 -11.79 -14.60
C GLN A 156 12.76 -10.55 -15.51
N GLN A 157 13.43 -10.66 -16.67
CA GLN A 157 13.53 -9.56 -17.63
C GLN A 157 12.18 -9.25 -18.30
N VAL A 158 11.32 -10.26 -18.45
CA VAL A 158 9.95 -10.07 -18.98
C VAL A 158 9.13 -9.19 -18.02
N PHE A 159 9.15 -9.49 -16.74
CA PHE A 159 8.48 -8.68 -15.74
C PHE A 159 9.05 -7.26 -15.70
N THR A 160 10.37 -7.11 -15.70
CA THR A 160 11.04 -5.80 -15.70
C THR A 160 10.65 -4.97 -16.92
N PHE A 161 10.58 -5.59 -18.10
CA PHE A 161 10.13 -4.91 -19.32
C PHE A 161 8.72 -4.35 -19.17
N TRP A 162 7.76 -5.18 -18.77
CA TRP A 162 6.36 -4.76 -18.62
C TRP A 162 6.17 -3.70 -17.54
N ARG A 163 6.86 -3.86 -16.42
CA ARG A 163 6.85 -2.85 -15.37
C ARG A 163 7.33 -1.51 -15.89
N ASN A 164 8.52 -1.46 -16.50
CA ASN A 164 9.10 -0.23 -17.00
C ASN A 164 8.23 0.42 -18.08
N LEU A 165 7.61 -0.39 -18.93
CA LEU A 165 6.67 0.11 -19.93
C LEU A 165 5.46 0.79 -19.29
N LEU A 166 4.81 0.15 -18.30
CA LEU A 166 3.68 0.74 -17.59
C LEU A 166 4.10 1.99 -16.78
N GLU A 167 5.25 1.95 -16.14
CA GLU A 167 5.79 3.11 -15.41
C GLU A 167 6.05 4.31 -16.35
N SER A 168 6.48 4.08 -17.60
CA SER A 168 6.64 5.13 -18.60
C SER A 168 5.30 5.76 -19.04
N TRP A 169 4.19 5.08 -18.79
CA TRP A 169 2.83 5.55 -19.05
C TRP A 169 2.10 6.02 -17.79
N GLY A 170 2.86 6.33 -16.74
CA GLY A 170 2.34 6.97 -15.54
C GLY A 170 1.69 6.02 -14.52
N PHE A 171 1.95 4.71 -14.60
CA PHE A 171 1.62 3.79 -13.52
C PHE A 171 2.72 3.78 -12.45
N LEU A 172 2.35 3.46 -11.23
CA LEU A 172 3.31 3.16 -10.16
C LEU A 172 3.22 1.68 -9.82
N VAL A 173 4.30 0.95 -10.09
CA VAL A 173 4.34 -0.50 -9.84
C VAL A 173 5.25 -0.80 -8.66
N PHE A 174 4.65 -1.16 -7.53
CA PHE A 174 5.37 -1.54 -6.31
C PHE A 174 5.42 -3.06 -6.12
N GLN A 175 6.46 -3.51 -5.44
CA GLN A 175 6.61 -4.90 -5.04
C GLN A 175 6.83 -5.00 -3.53
N THR A 176 6.20 -5.98 -2.89
CA THR A 176 6.45 -6.33 -1.49
C THR A 176 6.66 -7.83 -1.34
N THR A 177 7.59 -8.24 -0.48
CA THR A 177 7.85 -9.64 -0.11
C THR A 177 7.46 -9.93 1.34
N LYS A 178 6.81 -8.97 2.00
CA LYS A 178 6.50 -9.06 3.44
C LYS A 178 5.22 -9.82 3.73
N ILE A 179 4.46 -10.14 2.70
CA ILE A 179 3.14 -10.74 2.82
C ILE A 179 3.17 -12.10 2.10
N SER A 180 2.57 -13.11 2.71
CA SER A 180 2.48 -14.45 2.13
C SER A 180 1.74 -14.44 0.79
N LEU A 181 2.19 -15.25 -0.18
CA LEU A 181 1.49 -15.47 -1.45
C LEU A 181 0.09 -16.07 -1.30
N SER A 182 -0.15 -16.80 -0.21
CA SER A 182 -1.49 -17.32 0.10
C SER A 182 -2.48 -16.23 0.50
N THR A 183 -1.96 -15.11 1.02
CA THR A 183 -2.76 -13.98 1.50
C THR A 183 -2.91 -12.90 0.44
N PHE A 184 -1.87 -12.67 -0.37
CA PHE A 184 -1.83 -11.53 -1.28
C PHE A 184 -1.02 -11.88 -2.52
N ARG A 185 -1.56 -11.65 -3.71
CA ARG A 185 -0.83 -11.75 -4.99
C ARG A 185 -0.66 -10.39 -5.66
N GLY A 186 -1.71 -9.58 -5.66
CA GLY A 186 -1.72 -8.22 -6.18
C GLY A 186 -2.95 -7.46 -5.75
N LEU A 187 -2.92 -6.16 -5.96
CA LEU A 187 -4.06 -5.24 -5.90
C LEU A 187 -3.77 -4.00 -6.73
N SER A 188 -4.83 -3.34 -7.15
CA SER A 188 -4.77 -2.02 -7.77
C SER A 188 -5.45 -0.96 -6.91
N ILE A 189 -4.90 0.26 -6.94
CA ILE A 189 -5.51 1.44 -6.33
C ILE A 189 -5.72 2.43 -7.46
N TYR A 190 -6.98 2.66 -7.79
CA TYR A 190 -7.34 3.55 -8.88
C TYR A 190 -7.10 5.01 -8.51
N HIS A 191 -6.38 5.69 -9.37
CA HIS A 191 -6.24 7.15 -9.39
C HIS A 191 -6.24 7.63 -10.82
N LYS A 192 -6.81 8.81 -11.05
CA LYS A 192 -6.77 9.45 -12.38
C LYS A 192 -5.32 9.71 -12.81
N GLU A 193 -4.45 10.02 -11.87
CA GLU A 193 -3.04 10.32 -12.07
C GLU A 193 -2.20 9.38 -11.21
N LEU A 194 -1.24 8.71 -11.82
CA LEU A 194 -0.36 7.74 -11.18
C LEU A 194 -1.12 6.61 -10.45
N PRO A 195 -1.98 5.83 -11.16
CA PRO A 195 -2.60 4.65 -10.56
C PRO A 195 -1.53 3.69 -10.04
N ILE A 196 -1.85 2.98 -8.97
CA ILE A 196 -0.91 2.11 -8.27
C ILE A 196 -1.26 0.65 -8.57
N ILE A 197 -0.24 -0.14 -8.91
CA ILE A 197 -0.31 -1.60 -8.94
C ILE A 197 0.71 -2.12 -7.91
N LEU A 198 0.24 -2.89 -6.95
CA LEU A 198 1.08 -3.55 -5.94
C LEU A 198 1.09 -5.04 -6.21
N VAL A 199 2.26 -5.63 -6.44
CA VAL A 199 2.43 -7.06 -6.69
C VAL A 199 3.24 -7.73 -5.58
N ASN A 200 2.99 -9.02 -5.34
CA ASN A 200 3.81 -9.79 -4.43
C ASN A 200 5.14 -10.15 -5.09
N GLY A 201 6.23 -9.61 -4.55
CA GLY A 201 7.57 -9.84 -5.07
C GLY A 201 8.10 -11.27 -4.90
N ALA A 202 7.48 -12.07 -4.02
CA ALA A 202 7.83 -13.46 -3.81
C ALA A 202 7.23 -14.41 -4.87
N ASP A 203 6.30 -13.92 -5.71
CA ASP A 203 5.73 -14.71 -6.80
C ASP A 203 6.77 -14.97 -7.91
N SER A 204 6.54 -16.01 -8.69
CA SER A 204 7.34 -16.30 -9.87
C SER A 204 7.31 -15.11 -10.85
N PRO A 205 8.33 -14.94 -11.70
CA PRO A 205 8.33 -13.85 -12.67
C PRO A 205 7.09 -13.82 -13.57
N TYR A 206 6.62 -14.97 -14.02
CA TYR A 206 5.40 -15.09 -14.83
C TYR A 206 4.13 -14.85 -14.01
N GLY A 207 4.10 -15.28 -12.73
CA GLY A 207 3.02 -14.97 -11.81
C GLY A 207 2.89 -13.47 -11.60
N LYS A 208 4.01 -12.77 -11.43
CA LYS A 208 4.03 -11.29 -11.34
C LYS A 208 3.56 -10.61 -12.63
N VAL A 209 3.95 -11.10 -13.81
CA VAL A 209 3.46 -10.58 -15.09
C VAL A 209 1.95 -10.78 -15.22
N PHE A 210 1.46 -11.98 -14.88
CA PHE A 210 0.03 -12.25 -14.88
C PHE A 210 -0.73 -11.30 -13.94
N THR A 211 -0.23 -11.14 -12.72
CA THR A 211 -0.83 -10.21 -11.75
C THR A 211 -0.81 -8.77 -12.24
N LEU A 212 0.30 -8.32 -12.84
CA LEU A 212 0.45 -6.96 -13.37
C LEU A 212 -0.61 -6.59 -14.42
N PHE A 213 -1.04 -7.55 -15.25
CA PHE A 213 -2.08 -7.34 -16.25
C PHE A 213 -3.49 -7.65 -15.75
N HIS A 214 -3.61 -8.30 -14.62
CA HIS A 214 -4.92 -8.58 -14.03
C HIS A 214 -5.41 -7.36 -13.23
N GLU A 215 -4.51 -6.71 -12.48
CA GLU A 215 -4.77 -5.49 -11.72
C GLU A 215 -4.90 -4.27 -12.64
#